data_1dd9ff19997a884115b425341baffd9a
#
_entry.id   1dd9ff19997a884115b425341baffd9a
#
_cell.length_a   1.000
_cell.length_b   1.000
_cell.length_c   1.000
_cell.angle_alpha   90.00
_cell.angle_beta   90.00
_cell.angle_gamma   90.00
#
_symmetry.space_group_name_H-M   'P 1'
#
loop_
_entity.id
_entity.type
_entity.pdbx_description
1 polymer ?
#
loop_
_entity_poly.entity_id
_entity_poly.type
_entity_poly.pdbx_seq_one_letter_code
_entity_poly.pdbx_strand_id
1 'polypeptide(L)'
;MVGMVIVCAVDVGHVSLLSPRRGSGLRRFRVQGRRISGSGPWLATLLLGAALLLPPPPARAATVVAADGVLCDLTRTLADGLITVICLLPASKDPHQAALRPSDRQVLAQSDLVLVNGYGLTPALSKVQGRRPQVAVAELAVPNSPSFEGAGGVRDPHVWHDPRQGAAMVRLIAERLAPFTDQDSRLRSRSQLAAGVLIDLDAWTVRQIATLPPSARVLASGHRAFRSFALRYGIRELAVIESFSTAGLLRPQGLNQVSDALKRSGARVIFPDRLPPSKALRRISQRSGVPISSAALVAEGLAAKASYVETFTANVCTFVEGQGGSCDRAGGQQLARRWAAIR
;
A
#
# COMPACT_ATOMS: atom_id res chain seq x y z
N MET A 1 -3.64 -16.30 32.78
CA MET A 1 -4.93 -16.57 32.10
C MET A 1 -5.46 -17.91 32.61
N VAL A 2 -6.55 -17.88 33.34
CA VAL A 2 -7.18 -19.12 33.87
C VAL A 2 -8.40 -19.34 32.98
N GLY A 3 -8.36 -20.35 32.13
CA GLY A 3 -9.45 -20.76 31.26
C GLY A 3 -10.60 -21.33 32.08
N MET A 4 -11.81 -20.85 31.86
CA MET A 4 -13.04 -21.38 32.45
C MET A 4 -13.51 -22.56 31.60
N VAL A 5 -13.41 -23.77 32.15
CA VAL A 5 -14.00 -24.98 31.54
C VAL A 5 -15.42 -25.11 32.10
N ILE A 6 -16.41 -25.03 31.24
CA ILE A 6 -17.82 -25.30 31.57
C ILE A 6 -18.10 -26.76 31.18
N VAL A 7 -18.31 -27.61 32.17
CA VAL A 7 -18.80 -28.97 31.98
C VAL A 7 -20.30 -28.99 32.29
N CYS A 8 -21.13 -29.19 31.31
CA CYS A 8 -22.58 -29.41 31.46
C CYS A 8 -22.85 -30.92 31.55
N ALA A 9 -23.23 -31.41 32.73
CA ALA A 9 -23.85 -32.71 32.86
C ALA A 9 -25.37 -32.49 33.02
N VAL A 10 -26.15 -33.05 32.11
CA VAL A 10 -27.63 -33.04 32.16
C VAL A 10 -28.08 -34.35 32.72
N ASP A 11 -28.60 -34.35 33.97
CA ASP A 11 -29.37 -35.45 34.48
C ASP A 11 -30.82 -34.98 34.67
N VAL A 12 -31.77 -35.90 34.43
CA VAL A 12 -33.18 -35.56 34.25
C VAL A 12 -33.76 -34.96 35.52
N GLY A 13 -33.86 -33.61 35.54
CA GLY A 13 -34.59 -32.85 36.56
C GLY A 13 -33.80 -31.86 37.43
N HIS A 14 -32.49 -31.71 37.27
CA HIS A 14 -31.72 -30.75 38.08
C HIS A 14 -30.58 -30.07 37.27
N VAL A 15 -30.52 -28.73 37.29
CA VAL A 15 -29.39 -27.94 36.76
C VAL A 15 -28.54 -27.48 37.94
N SER A 16 -27.26 -27.85 37.98
CA SER A 16 -26.32 -27.39 38.98
C SER A 16 -25.25 -26.52 38.33
N LEU A 17 -25.12 -25.26 38.78
CA LEU A 17 -24.05 -24.34 38.39
C LEU A 17 -22.93 -24.34 39.45
N LEU A 18 -21.71 -24.65 39.05
CA LEU A 18 -20.52 -24.61 39.88
C LEU A 18 -19.68 -23.36 39.56
N SER A 19 -19.44 -22.52 40.55
CA SER A 19 -18.54 -21.37 40.46
C SER A 19 -17.39 -21.52 41.46
N PRO A 20 -16.12 -21.38 41.07
CA PRO A 20 -15.01 -21.48 42.02
C PRO A 20 -14.82 -20.15 42.77
N ARG A 21 -14.91 -20.20 44.11
CA ARG A 21 -14.40 -19.14 45.00
C ARG A 21 -13.16 -19.62 45.72
N ARG A 22 -12.18 -18.72 45.88
CA ARG A 22 -11.00 -18.93 46.72
C ARG A 22 -11.46 -19.16 48.19
N GLY A 23 -11.10 -20.30 48.73
CA GLY A 23 -11.37 -20.64 50.11
C GLY A 23 -12.39 -21.77 50.23
N SER A 24 -11.92 -22.89 50.73
CA SER A 24 -12.59 -24.14 51.13
C SER A 24 -14.12 -24.07 51.33
N GLY A 25 -14.88 -24.75 50.49
CA GLY A 25 -16.29 -25.06 50.74
C GLY A 25 -17.22 -24.86 49.57
N LEU A 26 -17.68 -25.96 48.96
CA LEU A 26 -18.74 -26.00 47.97
C LEU A 26 -20.11 -25.81 48.63
N ARG A 27 -20.83 -24.75 48.34
CA ARG A 27 -22.25 -24.61 48.74
C ARG A 27 -23.16 -25.00 47.56
N ARG A 28 -24.07 -25.95 47.86
CA ARG A 28 -25.15 -26.32 46.94
C ARG A 28 -26.34 -25.35 47.15
N PHE A 29 -26.76 -24.74 46.12
CA PHE A 29 -28.03 -24.02 46.04
C PHE A 29 -29.08 -24.91 45.41
N ARG A 30 -30.16 -25.15 46.12
CA ARG A 30 -31.32 -25.90 45.63
C ARG A 30 -32.36 -24.89 45.15
N VAL A 31 -32.62 -24.85 43.86
CA VAL A 31 -33.72 -24.10 43.27
C VAL A 31 -34.96 -24.99 43.20
N GLN A 32 -35.98 -24.66 43.97
CA GLN A 32 -37.25 -25.38 43.99
C GLN A 32 -38.12 -24.85 42.87
N GLY A 33 -38.25 -25.63 41.77
CA GLY A 33 -39.13 -25.29 40.64
C GLY A 33 -40.60 -25.50 41.01
N ARG A 34 -41.40 -24.45 40.93
CA ARG A 34 -42.86 -24.49 41.02
C ARG A 34 -43.39 -25.17 39.77
N ARG A 35 -44.11 -26.32 39.96
CA ARG A 35 -44.87 -26.96 38.89
C ARG A 35 -46.01 -26.05 38.46
N ILE A 36 -46.02 -25.58 37.20
CA ILE A 36 -47.15 -24.97 36.55
C ILE A 36 -47.86 -26.10 35.80
N SER A 37 -48.97 -26.57 36.36
CA SER A 37 -49.91 -27.45 35.65
C SER A 37 -50.82 -26.61 34.80
N GLY A 38 -50.63 -26.58 33.50
CA GLY A 38 -51.48 -25.92 32.54
C GLY A 38 -51.34 -26.58 31.17
N SER A 39 -52.41 -27.23 30.76
CA SER A 39 -52.65 -27.99 29.54
C SER A 39 -52.42 -27.13 28.27
N GLY A 40 -51.48 -27.59 27.41
CA GLY A 40 -51.36 -27.12 26.04
C GLY A 40 -50.03 -27.33 25.35
N PRO A 41 -49.61 -28.56 24.95
CA PRO A 41 -48.30 -28.80 24.33
C PRO A 41 -48.26 -28.56 22.82
N TRP A 42 -49.27 -28.02 22.17
CA TRP A 42 -49.36 -27.97 20.68
C TRP A 42 -49.04 -26.64 20.03
N LEU A 43 -48.98 -25.52 20.77
CA LEU A 43 -48.69 -24.20 20.22
C LEU A 43 -47.21 -23.78 20.31
N ALA A 44 -46.44 -24.41 21.20
CA ALA A 44 -45.01 -24.04 21.38
C ALA A 44 -44.11 -24.62 20.28
N THR A 45 -44.51 -25.72 19.62
CA THR A 45 -43.71 -26.41 18.59
C THR A 45 -43.76 -25.71 17.23
N LEU A 46 -44.77 -24.91 16.96
CA LEU A 46 -44.92 -24.17 15.68
C LEU A 46 -44.10 -22.87 15.63
N LEU A 47 -43.75 -22.28 16.76
CA LEU A 47 -42.93 -21.05 16.82
C LEU A 47 -41.44 -21.28 16.74
N LEU A 48 -40.94 -22.49 17.11
CA LEU A 48 -39.53 -22.85 16.97
C LEU A 48 -39.15 -23.24 15.54
N GLY A 49 -40.10 -23.69 14.72
CA GLY A 49 -39.85 -24.08 13.32
C GLY A 49 -39.76 -22.91 12.33
N ALA A 50 -40.33 -21.75 12.68
CA ALA A 50 -40.34 -20.58 11.78
C ALA A 50 -39.05 -19.73 11.86
N ALA A 51 -38.27 -19.86 12.95
CA ALA A 51 -37.03 -19.12 13.10
C ALA A 51 -35.86 -19.68 12.26
N LEU A 52 -35.98 -20.90 11.75
CA LEU A 52 -34.93 -21.60 10.97
C LEU A 52 -35.01 -21.35 9.45
N LEU A 53 -36.04 -20.62 8.96
CA LEU A 53 -36.23 -20.37 7.54
C LEU A 53 -35.90 -18.94 7.08
N LEU A 54 -35.38 -18.08 7.97
CA LEU A 54 -34.87 -16.78 7.55
C LEU A 54 -33.50 -17.03 6.89
N PRO A 55 -33.35 -16.64 5.59
CA PRO A 55 -32.05 -16.70 4.96
C PRO A 55 -31.06 -15.89 5.82
N PRO A 56 -29.83 -16.36 5.99
CA PRO A 56 -28.81 -15.58 6.70
C PRO A 56 -28.71 -14.20 6.03
N PRO A 57 -28.56 -13.12 6.79
CA PRO A 57 -28.38 -11.80 6.22
C PRO A 57 -27.22 -11.88 5.23
N PRO A 58 -27.32 -11.19 4.07
CA PRO A 58 -26.25 -11.22 3.08
C PRO A 58 -24.94 -10.82 3.77
N ALA A 59 -23.94 -11.70 3.63
CA ALA A 59 -22.63 -11.42 4.18
C ALA A 59 -22.16 -10.07 3.62
N ARG A 60 -21.90 -9.09 4.50
CA ARG A 60 -21.40 -7.78 4.09
C ARG A 60 -20.05 -8.01 3.39
N ALA A 61 -19.93 -7.55 2.15
CA ALA A 61 -18.66 -7.56 1.44
C ALA A 61 -17.60 -6.83 2.29
N ALA A 62 -16.47 -7.48 2.49
CA ALA A 62 -15.38 -6.90 3.26
C ALA A 62 -14.88 -5.62 2.59
N THR A 63 -14.51 -4.64 3.41
CA THR A 63 -14.02 -3.33 2.97
C THR A 63 -12.55 -3.17 3.35
N VAL A 64 -11.70 -3.03 2.33
CA VAL A 64 -10.27 -2.80 2.48
C VAL A 64 -9.94 -1.36 2.09
N VAL A 65 -9.20 -0.67 2.94
CA VAL A 65 -8.71 0.69 2.67
C VAL A 65 -7.26 0.61 2.21
N ALA A 66 -6.96 1.17 1.03
CA ALA A 66 -5.61 1.40 0.54
C ALA A 66 -5.22 2.87 0.74
N ALA A 67 -4.11 3.12 1.43
CA ALA A 67 -3.76 4.43 1.94
C ALA A 67 -3.34 5.44 0.87
N ASP A 68 -2.65 4.99 -0.16
CA ASP A 68 -2.07 5.83 -1.21
C ASP A 68 -2.40 5.31 -2.62
N GLY A 69 -2.04 6.10 -3.64
CA GLY A 69 -2.40 5.80 -5.03
C GLY A 69 -1.79 4.50 -5.56
N VAL A 70 -0.55 4.18 -5.19
CA VAL A 70 0.12 2.95 -5.61
C VAL A 70 -0.56 1.74 -5.00
N LEU A 71 -0.72 1.72 -3.68
CA LEU A 71 -1.43 0.64 -2.99
C LEU A 71 -2.86 0.48 -3.49
N CYS A 72 -3.53 1.60 -3.81
CA CYS A 72 -4.87 1.55 -4.35
C CYS A 72 -4.94 0.82 -5.69
N ASP A 73 -4.04 1.12 -6.63
CA ASP A 73 -4.02 0.45 -7.95
C ASP A 73 -3.66 -1.03 -7.82
N LEU A 74 -2.61 -1.36 -7.04
CA LEU A 74 -2.21 -2.75 -6.78
C LEU A 74 -3.37 -3.56 -6.17
N THR A 75 -4.02 -3.00 -5.13
CA THR A 75 -5.11 -3.67 -4.42
C THR A 75 -6.34 -3.85 -5.32
N ARG A 76 -6.74 -2.82 -6.07
CA ARG A 76 -7.86 -2.91 -7.01
C ARG A 76 -7.61 -3.92 -8.12
N THR A 77 -6.39 -4.00 -8.64
CA THR A 77 -6.03 -4.97 -9.66
C THR A 77 -6.22 -6.42 -9.17
N LEU A 78 -6.00 -6.67 -7.88
CA LEU A 78 -6.20 -7.98 -7.29
C LEU A 78 -7.65 -8.25 -6.89
N ALA A 79 -8.30 -7.27 -6.28
CA ALA A 79 -9.56 -7.40 -5.56
C ALA A 79 -10.81 -7.12 -6.39
N ASP A 80 -10.69 -6.65 -7.63
CA ASP A 80 -11.82 -6.23 -8.47
C ASP A 80 -12.97 -7.25 -8.50
N GLY A 81 -14.17 -6.80 -8.11
CA GLY A 81 -15.35 -7.65 -7.99
C GLY A 81 -15.30 -8.71 -6.88
N LEU A 82 -14.22 -8.80 -6.07
CA LEU A 82 -14.08 -9.74 -4.96
C LEU A 82 -14.26 -9.07 -3.59
N ILE A 83 -13.68 -7.89 -3.44
CA ILE A 83 -13.60 -7.14 -2.17
C ILE A 83 -13.81 -5.66 -2.48
N THR A 84 -14.52 -4.94 -1.62
CA THR A 84 -14.66 -3.49 -1.74
C THR A 84 -13.35 -2.79 -1.37
N VAL A 85 -12.75 -2.06 -2.32
CA VAL A 85 -11.51 -1.30 -2.10
C VAL A 85 -11.78 0.19 -2.09
N ILE A 86 -11.47 0.84 -0.97
CA ILE A 86 -11.54 2.30 -0.81
C ILE A 86 -10.14 2.88 -0.86
N CYS A 87 -9.90 3.79 -1.80
CA CYS A 87 -8.65 4.53 -1.89
C CYS A 87 -8.74 5.77 -1.01
N LEU A 88 -7.91 5.83 0.03
CA LEU A 88 -7.96 6.91 1.02
C LEU A 88 -7.50 8.24 0.42
N LEU A 89 -6.37 8.21 -0.28
CA LEU A 89 -5.84 9.37 -1.00
C LEU A 89 -6.10 9.24 -2.50
N PRO A 90 -6.38 10.36 -3.20
CA PRO A 90 -6.39 10.38 -4.67
C PRO A 90 -5.07 9.86 -5.25
N ALA A 91 -5.12 9.21 -6.42
CA ALA A 91 -3.97 8.55 -7.04
C ALA A 91 -2.74 9.45 -7.19
N SER A 92 -2.93 10.73 -7.54
CA SER A 92 -1.86 11.73 -7.73
C SER A 92 -1.54 12.56 -6.50
N LYS A 93 -2.11 12.22 -5.32
CA LYS A 93 -1.85 12.96 -4.09
C LYS A 93 -0.52 12.53 -3.48
N ASP A 94 0.29 13.51 -3.12
CA ASP A 94 1.51 13.30 -2.34
C ASP A 94 1.18 12.79 -0.92
N PRO A 95 1.58 11.56 -0.56
CA PRO A 95 1.25 10.97 0.73
C PRO A 95 2.03 11.61 1.89
N HIS A 96 3.20 12.18 1.65
CA HIS A 96 4.01 12.85 2.68
C HIS A 96 3.33 14.09 3.25
N GLN A 97 2.53 14.77 2.41
CA GLN A 97 1.81 16.01 2.76
C GLN A 97 0.31 15.77 2.93
N ALA A 98 -0.11 14.53 3.08
CA ALA A 98 -1.52 14.21 3.25
C ALA A 98 -2.03 14.67 4.62
N ALA A 99 -3.22 15.28 4.63
CA ALA A 99 -3.99 15.57 5.83
C ALA A 99 -5.29 14.77 5.79
N LEU A 100 -5.60 14.08 6.88
CA LEU A 100 -6.81 13.26 6.99
C LEU A 100 -8.01 14.12 7.38
N ARG A 101 -9.05 14.08 6.58
CA ARG A 101 -10.35 14.69 6.85
C ARG A 101 -11.12 13.86 7.89
N PRO A 102 -12.15 14.41 8.55
CA PRO A 102 -13.02 13.63 9.43
C PRO A 102 -13.64 12.40 8.74
N SER A 103 -14.07 12.54 7.46
CA SER A 103 -14.58 11.43 6.65
C SER A 103 -13.55 10.32 6.43
N ASP A 104 -12.27 10.65 6.25
CA ASP A 104 -11.21 9.68 6.05
C ASP A 104 -11.00 8.84 7.33
N ARG A 105 -11.09 9.47 8.51
CA ARG A 105 -11.04 8.79 9.81
C ARG A 105 -12.22 7.84 10.01
N GLN A 106 -13.41 8.23 9.56
CA GLN A 106 -14.60 7.38 9.62
C GLN A 106 -14.44 6.15 8.72
N VAL A 107 -13.95 6.32 7.49
CA VAL A 107 -13.65 5.22 6.56
C VAL A 107 -12.64 4.25 7.17
N LEU A 108 -11.55 4.76 7.73
CA LEU A 108 -10.54 3.96 8.43
C LEU A 108 -11.14 3.16 9.61
N ALA A 109 -12.02 3.78 10.39
CA ALA A 109 -12.67 3.14 11.54
C ALA A 109 -13.67 2.04 11.16
N GLN A 110 -14.25 2.09 9.96
CA GLN A 110 -15.25 1.13 9.47
C GLN A 110 -14.67 0.03 8.58
N SER A 111 -13.41 0.13 8.16
CA SER A 111 -12.76 -0.86 7.30
C SER A 111 -12.44 -2.16 8.04
N ASP A 112 -12.38 -3.25 7.32
CA ASP A 112 -11.97 -4.56 7.85
C ASP A 112 -10.45 -4.74 7.82
N LEU A 113 -9.75 -4.07 6.89
CA LEU A 113 -8.31 -4.04 6.75
C LEU A 113 -7.85 -2.68 6.21
N VAL A 114 -6.72 -2.18 6.72
CA VAL A 114 -6.04 -0.99 6.19
C VAL A 114 -4.66 -1.38 5.67
N LEU A 115 -4.41 -1.12 4.39
CA LEU A 115 -3.11 -1.28 3.75
C LEU A 115 -2.40 0.07 3.73
N VAL A 116 -1.26 0.17 4.39
CA VAL A 116 -0.37 1.33 4.38
C VAL A 116 0.95 0.95 3.72
N ASN A 117 1.65 1.90 3.11
CA ASN A 117 2.95 1.59 2.54
C ASN A 117 3.96 1.20 3.63
N GLY A 118 3.99 1.95 4.71
CA GLY A 118 5.02 1.83 5.76
C GLY A 118 6.18 2.80 5.52
N TYR A 119 7.29 2.59 6.24
CA TYR A 119 8.50 3.43 6.19
C TYR A 119 8.22 4.93 6.35
N GLY A 120 7.13 5.29 7.05
CA GLY A 120 6.75 6.68 7.29
C GLY A 120 6.26 7.45 6.06
N LEU A 121 5.91 6.79 4.95
CA LEU A 121 5.43 7.44 3.72
C LEU A 121 4.26 8.39 3.98
N THR A 122 3.31 7.99 4.82
CA THR A 122 2.11 8.79 5.14
C THR A 122 2.07 9.12 6.63
N PRO A 123 2.76 10.19 7.09
CA PRO A 123 2.85 10.53 8.52
C PRO A 123 1.48 10.78 9.19
N ALA A 124 0.47 11.21 8.42
CA ALA A 124 -0.87 11.42 8.93
C ALA A 124 -1.51 10.14 9.47
N LEU A 125 -1.16 8.96 8.94
CA LEU A 125 -1.70 7.66 9.36
C LEU A 125 -1.04 7.13 10.63
N SER A 126 0.20 7.49 10.93
CA SER A 126 0.87 7.05 12.16
C SER A 126 0.17 7.57 13.44
N LYS A 127 -0.61 8.65 13.29
CA LYS A 127 -1.39 9.29 14.39
C LYS A 127 -2.79 8.69 14.53
N VAL A 128 -3.21 7.81 13.64
CA VAL A 128 -4.53 7.16 13.68
C VAL A 128 -4.39 5.86 14.45
N GLN A 129 -4.61 5.92 15.75
CA GLN A 129 -4.75 4.72 16.57
C GLN A 129 -6.14 4.12 16.32
N GLY A 130 -6.19 3.04 15.55
CA GLY A 130 -7.42 2.33 15.22
C GLY A 130 -7.39 0.90 15.76
N ARG A 131 -8.58 0.36 16.09
CA ARG A 131 -8.77 -1.06 16.45
C ARG A 131 -8.64 -2.00 15.25
N ARG A 132 -8.41 -1.46 14.04
CA ARG A 132 -8.40 -2.26 12.81
C ARG A 132 -6.99 -2.71 12.46
N PRO A 133 -6.83 -3.91 11.90
CA PRO A 133 -5.54 -4.40 11.43
C PRO A 133 -4.96 -3.46 10.37
N GLN A 134 -3.75 -2.96 10.60
CA GLN A 134 -2.96 -2.26 9.60
C GLN A 134 -1.82 -3.14 9.12
N VAL A 135 -1.61 -3.18 7.81
CA VAL A 135 -0.52 -3.91 7.17
C VAL A 135 0.39 -2.92 6.47
N ALA A 136 1.63 -2.80 6.94
CA ALA A 136 2.68 -2.00 6.31
C ALA A 136 3.29 -2.80 5.14
N VAL A 137 2.70 -2.64 3.95
CA VAL A 137 2.94 -3.52 2.80
C VAL A 137 4.39 -3.47 2.33
N ALA A 138 4.98 -2.26 2.17
CA ALA A 138 6.36 -2.13 1.72
C ALA A 138 7.36 -2.64 2.78
N GLU A 139 7.11 -2.40 4.06
CA GLU A 139 7.98 -2.88 5.13
C GLU A 139 8.02 -4.41 5.20
N LEU A 140 6.87 -5.05 5.03
CA LEU A 140 6.76 -6.50 5.08
C LEU A 140 7.23 -7.19 3.79
N ALA A 141 6.93 -6.60 2.63
CA ALA A 141 7.32 -7.16 1.33
C ALA A 141 8.80 -6.90 1.00
N VAL A 142 9.37 -5.80 1.49
CA VAL A 142 10.73 -5.33 1.18
C VAL A 142 11.44 -4.88 2.48
N PRO A 143 11.69 -5.79 3.43
CA PRO A 143 12.22 -5.43 4.75
C PRO A 143 13.62 -4.80 4.70
N ASN A 144 14.34 -4.98 3.60
CA ASN A 144 15.67 -4.43 3.36
C ASN A 144 15.64 -3.23 2.40
N SER A 145 14.57 -2.42 2.44
CA SER A 145 14.54 -1.17 1.68
C SER A 145 15.81 -0.34 1.95
N PRO A 146 16.39 0.31 0.92
CA PRO A 146 17.62 1.05 1.08
C PRO A 146 17.46 2.21 2.08
N SER A 147 18.55 2.52 2.76
CA SER A 147 18.72 3.75 3.54
C SER A 147 19.87 4.56 2.94
N PHE A 148 20.06 5.80 3.36
CA PHE A 148 21.23 6.59 3.01
C PHE A 148 21.91 7.15 4.26
N GLU A 149 23.21 7.41 4.16
CA GLU A 149 23.96 8.07 5.22
C GLU A 149 23.35 9.45 5.52
N GLY A 150 23.18 9.76 6.79
CA GLY A 150 22.52 11.00 7.24
C GLY A 150 21.01 10.90 7.46
N ALA A 151 20.34 9.81 7.03
CA ALA A 151 18.93 9.60 7.31
C ALA A 151 18.63 9.01 8.69
N GLY A 152 19.64 8.84 9.55
CA GLY A 152 19.43 8.30 10.91
C GLY A 152 18.82 6.89 10.93
N GLY A 153 19.11 6.07 9.92
CA GLY A 153 18.53 4.73 9.77
C GLY A 153 17.13 4.69 9.11
N VAL A 154 16.60 5.84 8.69
CA VAL A 154 15.33 5.91 7.96
C VAL A 154 15.48 5.20 6.62
N ARG A 155 14.55 4.27 6.34
CA ARG A 155 14.50 3.52 5.09
C ARG A 155 13.66 4.24 4.04
N ASP A 156 14.02 4.02 2.78
CA ASP A 156 13.30 4.58 1.63
C ASP A 156 11.90 3.97 1.52
N PRO A 157 10.83 4.78 1.60
CA PRO A 157 9.47 4.28 1.43
C PRO A 157 9.11 3.97 -0.03
N HIS A 158 9.87 4.48 -1.03
CA HIS A 158 9.51 4.49 -2.45
C HIS A 158 9.92 3.18 -3.16
N VAL A 159 9.65 2.03 -2.52
CA VAL A 159 10.08 0.72 -3.03
C VAL A 159 9.42 0.35 -4.36
N TRP A 160 8.24 0.88 -4.67
CA TRP A 160 7.52 0.61 -5.92
C TRP A 160 8.25 1.09 -7.18
N HIS A 161 9.27 1.93 -7.05
CA HIS A 161 10.12 2.30 -8.18
C HIS A 161 11.09 1.20 -8.64
N ASP A 162 11.09 0.06 -7.96
CA ASP A 162 11.60 -1.22 -8.48
C ASP A 162 10.42 -2.17 -8.74
N PRO A 163 10.10 -2.53 -10.01
CA PRO A 163 8.97 -3.41 -10.31
C PRO A 163 9.05 -4.79 -9.66
N ARG A 164 10.25 -5.28 -9.33
CA ARG A 164 10.43 -6.55 -8.62
C ARG A 164 9.96 -6.44 -7.17
N GLN A 165 10.20 -5.28 -6.54
CA GLN A 165 9.68 -4.96 -5.21
C GLN A 165 8.16 -4.75 -5.29
N GLY A 166 7.66 -4.10 -6.35
CA GLY A 166 6.24 -4.03 -6.65
C GLY A 166 5.57 -5.40 -6.76
N ALA A 167 6.24 -6.37 -7.40
CA ALA A 167 5.76 -7.76 -7.49
C ALA A 167 5.71 -8.45 -6.10
N ALA A 168 6.66 -8.15 -5.20
CA ALA A 168 6.62 -8.65 -3.83
C ALA A 168 5.44 -8.03 -3.06
N MET A 169 5.18 -6.72 -3.24
CA MET A 169 4.01 -6.04 -2.65
C MET A 169 2.69 -6.68 -3.12
N VAL A 170 2.55 -6.96 -4.43
CA VAL A 170 1.37 -7.62 -5.01
C VAL A 170 1.10 -8.98 -4.35
N ARG A 171 2.13 -9.82 -4.17
CA ARG A 171 1.99 -11.13 -3.53
C ARG A 171 1.55 -11.00 -2.08
N LEU A 172 2.16 -10.08 -1.32
CA LEU A 172 1.78 -9.81 0.06
C LEU A 172 0.34 -9.30 0.17
N ILE A 173 -0.06 -8.34 -0.69
CA ILE A 173 -1.44 -7.84 -0.71
C ILE A 173 -2.42 -8.98 -0.94
N ALA A 174 -2.19 -9.85 -1.93
CA ALA A 174 -3.06 -11.01 -2.18
C ALA A 174 -3.17 -11.94 -0.96
N GLU A 175 -2.05 -12.23 -0.29
CA GLU A 175 -2.03 -13.01 0.94
C GLU A 175 -2.90 -12.38 2.05
N ARG A 176 -2.81 -11.04 2.20
CA ARG A 176 -3.59 -10.31 3.21
C ARG A 176 -5.05 -10.14 2.85
N LEU A 177 -5.40 -10.21 1.57
CA LEU A 177 -6.79 -10.16 1.10
C LEU A 177 -7.50 -11.54 1.17
N ALA A 178 -6.76 -12.64 1.12
CA ALA A 178 -7.32 -14.00 1.08
C ALA A 178 -8.37 -14.29 2.17
N PRO A 179 -8.22 -13.85 3.44
CA PRO A 179 -9.22 -14.09 4.48
C PRO A 179 -10.56 -13.35 4.26
N PHE A 180 -10.65 -12.44 3.31
CA PHE A 180 -11.81 -11.57 3.06
C PHE A 180 -12.62 -11.97 1.83
N THR A 181 -12.31 -13.09 1.18
CA THR A 181 -13.03 -13.61 0.01
C THR A 181 -13.06 -15.13 0.02
N ASP A 182 -14.10 -15.71 -0.51
CA ASP A 182 -14.23 -17.16 -0.79
C ASP A 182 -13.63 -17.55 -2.17
N GLN A 183 -13.23 -16.56 -2.98
CA GLN A 183 -12.65 -16.75 -4.31
C GLN A 183 -11.10 -16.70 -4.30
N ASP A 184 -10.49 -17.37 -3.36
CA ASP A 184 -9.05 -17.38 -3.15
C ASP A 184 -8.24 -17.87 -4.38
N SER A 185 -8.77 -18.81 -5.14
CA SER A 185 -8.15 -19.26 -6.40
C SER A 185 -8.05 -18.14 -7.44
N ARG A 186 -9.10 -17.33 -7.58
CA ARG A 186 -9.12 -16.18 -8.49
C ARG A 186 -8.15 -15.08 -8.02
N LEU A 187 -8.12 -14.81 -6.72
CA LEU A 187 -7.18 -13.87 -6.12
C LEU A 187 -5.72 -14.29 -6.36
N ARG A 188 -5.39 -15.57 -6.15
CA ARG A 188 -4.05 -16.11 -6.44
C ARG A 188 -3.69 -16.03 -7.92
N SER A 189 -4.61 -16.37 -8.81
CA SER A 189 -4.38 -16.25 -10.27
C SER A 189 -4.06 -14.81 -10.66
N ARG A 190 -4.83 -13.84 -10.18
CA ARG A 190 -4.56 -12.41 -10.43
C ARG A 190 -3.22 -11.97 -9.87
N SER A 191 -2.85 -12.43 -8.68
CA SER A 191 -1.56 -12.14 -8.07
C SER A 191 -0.39 -12.65 -8.93
N GLN A 192 -0.51 -13.86 -9.48
CA GLN A 192 0.50 -14.43 -10.36
C GLN A 192 0.62 -13.63 -11.66
N LEU A 193 -0.52 -13.29 -12.30
CA LEU A 193 -0.55 -12.48 -13.52
C LEU A 193 0.05 -11.09 -13.27
N ALA A 194 -0.36 -10.41 -12.20
CA ALA A 194 0.14 -9.08 -11.85
C ALA A 194 1.65 -9.10 -11.56
N ALA A 195 2.11 -10.05 -10.77
CA ALA A 195 3.54 -10.21 -10.51
C ALA A 195 4.32 -10.52 -11.80
N GLY A 196 3.77 -11.33 -12.70
CA GLY A 196 4.35 -11.62 -14.01
C GLY A 196 4.50 -10.37 -14.87
N VAL A 197 3.47 -9.52 -14.95
CA VAL A 197 3.54 -8.23 -15.68
C VAL A 197 4.63 -7.33 -15.09
N LEU A 198 4.79 -7.30 -13.76
CA LEU A 198 5.82 -6.47 -13.13
C LEU A 198 7.24 -7.00 -13.35
N ILE A 199 7.44 -8.31 -13.45
CA ILE A 199 8.72 -8.89 -13.84
C ILE A 199 9.05 -8.57 -15.31
N ASP A 200 8.06 -8.62 -16.21
CA ASP A 200 8.24 -8.22 -17.61
C ASP A 200 8.51 -6.71 -17.74
N LEU A 201 7.89 -5.89 -16.86
CA LEU A 201 8.16 -4.45 -16.76
C LEU A 201 9.61 -4.17 -16.34
N ASP A 202 10.14 -4.93 -15.38
CA ASP A 202 11.56 -4.87 -15.01
C ASP A 202 12.47 -5.20 -16.20
N ALA A 203 12.19 -6.30 -16.91
CA ALA A 203 12.97 -6.70 -18.08
C ALA A 203 12.88 -5.68 -19.23
N TRP A 204 11.70 -5.08 -19.45
CA TRP A 204 11.53 -4.00 -20.41
C TRP A 204 12.36 -2.77 -19.99
N THR A 205 12.33 -2.39 -18.73
CA THR A 205 13.09 -1.25 -18.21
C THR A 205 14.59 -1.44 -18.37
N VAL A 206 15.12 -2.63 -18.12
CA VAL A 206 16.54 -2.96 -18.35
C VAL A 206 16.92 -2.63 -19.80
N ARG A 207 16.08 -3.02 -20.78
CA ARG A 207 16.35 -2.72 -22.21
C ARG A 207 16.32 -1.22 -22.50
N GLN A 208 15.39 -0.47 -21.89
CA GLN A 208 15.34 0.99 -22.08
C GLN A 208 16.59 1.67 -21.52
N ILE A 209 17.01 1.33 -20.32
CA ILE A 209 18.21 1.87 -19.69
C ILE A 209 19.48 1.50 -20.46
N ALA A 210 19.51 0.34 -21.10
CA ALA A 210 20.64 -0.10 -21.93
C ALA A 210 20.88 0.81 -23.16
N THR A 211 19.90 1.59 -23.60
CA THR A 211 20.07 2.58 -24.67
C THR A 211 20.92 3.78 -24.25
N LEU A 212 21.13 3.96 -22.94
CA LEU A 212 21.97 5.02 -22.37
C LEU A 212 23.40 4.54 -22.16
N PRO A 213 24.42 5.32 -22.59
CA PRO A 213 25.79 5.05 -22.16
C PRO A 213 25.92 5.19 -20.64
N PRO A 214 26.85 4.50 -19.98
CA PRO A 214 26.99 4.54 -18.52
C PRO A 214 27.13 5.97 -17.95
N SER A 215 27.80 6.86 -18.68
CA SER A 215 28.00 8.27 -18.27
C SER A 215 26.70 9.08 -18.24
N ALA A 216 25.68 8.69 -19.01
CA ALA A 216 24.37 9.34 -19.05
C ALA A 216 23.35 8.72 -18.07
N ARG A 217 23.72 7.67 -17.34
CA ARG A 217 22.83 7.04 -16.35
C ARG A 217 22.85 7.85 -15.04
N VAL A 218 22.41 9.10 -15.13
CA VAL A 218 22.34 10.04 -14.01
C VAL A 218 20.92 10.57 -13.90
N LEU A 219 20.26 10.32 -12.78
CA LEU A 219 18.92 10.82 -12.51
C LEU A 219 19.02 11.98 -11.51
N ALA A 220 18.80 13.21 -12.00
CA ALA A 220 18.70 14.39 -11.18
C ALA A 220 17.22 14.72 -10.92
N SER A 221 16.76 14.61 -9.66
CA SER A 221 15.34 14.75 -9.28
C SER A 221 15.12 15.78 -8.17
N GLY A 222 13.88 16.16 -7.94
CA GLY A 222 13.51 17.16 -6.93
C GLY A 222 13.80 16.71 -5.51
N HIS A 223 13.49 15.47 -5.15
CA HIS A 223 13.82 14.86 -3.86
C HIS A 223 14.24 13.38 -4.05
N ARG A 224 14.69 12.74 -2.98
CA ARG A 224 15.23 11.37 -3.02
C ARG A 224 14.10 10.33 -2.99
N ALA A 225 13.44 10.14 -4.13
CA ALA A 225 12.36 9.14 -4.27
C ALA A 225 12.73 7.94 -5.14
N PHE A 226 13.80 8.06 -5.95
CA PHE A 226 14.13 7.06 -6.96
C PHE A 226 15.28 6.14 -6.56
N ARG A 227 15.56 6.01 -5.26
CA ARG A 227 16.69 5.19 -4.79
C ARG A 227 16.57 3.72 -5.19
N SER A 228 15.38 3.14 -5.03
CA SER A 228 15.11 1.74 -5.44
C SER A 228 15.31 1.55 -6.96
N PHE A 229 14.82 2.48 -7.78
CA PHE A 229 15.03 2.52 -9.23
C PHE A 229 16.53 2.65 -9.57
N ALA A 230 17.21 3.61 -8.96
CA ALA A 230 18.61 3.88 -9.22
C ALA A 230 19.51 2.67 -8.92
N LEU A 231 19.30 2.03 -7.78
CA LEU A 231 20.04 0.82 -7.38
C LEU A 231 19.76 -0.34 -8.32
N ARG A 232 18.47 -0.54 -8.72
CA ARG A 232 18.07 -1.64 -9.58
C ARG A 232 18.70 -1.56 -10.97
N TYR A 233 18.85 -0.37 -11.53
CA TYR A 233 19.26 -0.17 -12.92
C TYR A 233 20.65 0.44 -13.09
N GLY A 234 21.45 0.53 -12.03
CA GLY A 234 22.81 1.09 -12.10
C GLY A 234 22.83 2.57 -12.49
N ILE A 235 21.88 3.35 -11.94
CA ILE A 235 21.73 4.79 -12.18
C ILE A 235 22.29 5.55 -10.99
N ARG A 236 23.02 6.62 -11.22
CA ARG A 236 23.46 7.54 -10.17
C ARG A 236 22.36 8.54 -9.87
N GLU A 237 21.79 8.47 -8.69
CA GLU A 237 20.77 9.41 -8.22
C GLU A 237 21.41 10.68 -7.65
N LEU A 238 20.88 11.85 -8.04
CA LEU A 238 21.22 13.17 -7.50
C LEU A 238 19.90 13.86 -7.12
N ALA A 239 19.58 13.90 -5.84
CA ALA A 239 18.40 14.58 -5.34
C ALA A 239 18.72 16.04 -4.96
N VAL A 240 17.82 16.97 -5.32
CA VAL A 240 17.92 18.37 -4.90
C VAL A 240 17.65 18.50 -3.40
N ILE A 241 16.69 17.76 -2.90
CA ILE A 241 16.40 17.64 -1.48
C ILE A 241 16.89 16.27 -1.00
N GLU A 242 17.89 16.24 -0.14
CA GLU A 242 18.46 15.04 0.45
C GLU A 242 17.55 14.49 1.55
N SER A 243 16.32 14.18 1.19
CA SER A 243 15.29 13.63 2.07
C SER A 243 14.38 12.71 1.28
N PHE A 244 13.84 11.69 1.92
CA PHE A 244 12.77 10.85 1.37
C PHE A 244 11.39 11.54 1.44
N SER A 245 11.30 12.71 2.04
CA SER A 245 10.06 13.48 2.12
C SER A 245 10.14 14.74 1.30
N THR A 246 9.08 15.03 0.56
CA THR A 246 8.87 16.28 -0.18
C THR A 246 8.84 17.52 0.73
N ALA A 247 8.59 17.34 2.04
CA ALA A 247 8.64 18.39 3.05
C ALA A 247 10.07 18.78 3.48
N GLY A 248 11.11 18.11 2.95
CA GLY A 248 12.50 18.41 3.23
C GLY A 248 12.88 19.84 2.85
N LEU A 249 13.71 20.47 3.65
CA LEU A 249 14.19 21.84 3.42
C LEU A 249 15.56 21.85 2.76
N LEU A 250 15.70 22.58 1.66
CA LEU A 250 16.98 22.87 1.04
C LEU A 250 17.64 24.06 1.75
N ARG A 251 18.76 23.80 2.44
CA ARG A 251 19.56 24.85 3.07
C ARG A 251 20.36 25.64 2.01
N PRO A 252 20.66 26.94 2.22
CA PRO A 252 21.41 27.76 1.26
C PRO A 252 22.79 27.16 0.88
N GLN A 253 23.51 26.57 1.84
CA GLN A 253 24.80 25.90 1.58
C GLN A 253 24.61 24.66 0.69
N GLY A 254 23.54 23.90 0.90
CA GLY A 254 23.18 22.73 0.08
C GLY A 254 22.91 23.11 -1.38
N LEU A 255 22.37 24.31 -1.64
CA LEU A 255 22.09 24.77 -3.00
C LEU A 255 23.37 24.89 -3.86
N ASN A 256 24.46 25.39 -3.31
CA ASN A 256 25.75 25.46 -4.01
C ASN A 256 26.32 24.06 -4.26
N GLN A 257 26.35 23.22 -3.22
CA GLN A 257 26.87 21.83 -3.30
C GLN A 257 26.11 21.02 -4.36
N VAL A 258 24.79 21.09 -4.37
CA VAL A 258 23.94 20.38 -5.37
C VAL A 258 24.19 20.93 -6.78
N SER A 259 24.29 22.27 -6.96
CA SER A 259 24.55 22.86 -8.26
C SER A 259 25.94 22.45 -8.81
N ASP A 260 26.95 22.39 -7.96
CA ASP A 260 28.29 21.96 -8.35
C ASP A 260 28.37 20.45 -8.61
N ALA A 261 27.64 19.66 -7.85
CA ALA A 261 27.50 18.23 -8.10
C ALA A 261 26.83 17.96 -9.46
N LEU A 262 25.78 18.72 -9.79
CA LEU A 262 25.09 18.64 -11.08
C LEU A 262 25.99 19.02 -12.25
N LYS A 263 26.76 20.13 -12.15
CA LYS A 263 27.75 20.52 -13.19
C LYS A 263 28.71 19.40 -13.55
N ARG A 264 29.14 18.63 -12.55
CA ARG A 264 30.13 17.54 -12.72
C ARG A 264 29.48 16.19 -13.01
N SER A 265 28.16 16.11 -12.99
CA SER A 265 27.47 14.81 -12.96
C SER A 265 27.34 14.14 -14.32
N GLY A 266 27.30 14.88 -15.41
CA GLY A 266 26.90 14.40 -16.72
C GLY A 266 25.38 14.31 -16.91
N ALA A 267 24.59 14.80 -15.95
CA ALA A 267 23.12 14.91 -16.11
C ALA A 267 22.81 15.90 -17.23
N ARG A 268 22.01 15.48 -18.21
CA ARG A 268 21.58 16.34 -19.33
C ARG A 268 20.42 17.25 -18.94
N VAL A 269 19.55 16.76 -18.05
CA VAL A 269 18.39 17.50 -17.54
C VAL A 269 18.16 17.20 -16.06
N ILE A 270 17.46 18.11 -15.39
CA ILE A 270 16.91 17.90 -14.04
C ILE A 270 15.42 17.59 -14.21
N PHE A 271 14.96 16.50 -13.62
CA PHE A 271 13.56 16.11 -13.70
C PHE A 271 12.78 16.71 -12.50
N PRO A 272 11.77 17.56 -12.75
CA PRO A 272 10.91 18.05 -11.69
C PRO A 272 9.91 16.95 -11.28
N ASP A 273 9.49 16.97 -10.03
CA ASP A 273 8.44 16.04 -9.52
C ASP A 273 7.03 16.48 -9.98
N ARG A 274 6.90 17.76 -10.37
CA ARG A 274 5.67 18.39 -10.85
C ARG A 274 5.95 19.60 -11.72
N LEU A 275 4.99 19.97 -12.53
CA LEU A 275 5.01 21.21 -13.31
C LEU A 275 3.97 22.21 -12.75
N PRO A 276 4.29 23.50 -12.66
CA PRO A 276 5.60 24.09 -12.92
C PRO A 276 6.65 23.73 -11.86
N PRO A 277 7.96 23.73 -12.21
CA PRO A 277 9.03 23.34 -11.27
C PRO A 277 9.15 24.36 -10.12
N SER A 278 9.64 23.88 -8.97
CA SER A 278 9.82 24.69 -7.77
C SER A 278 10.83 25.83 -7.98
N LYS A 279 10.74 26.90 -7.16
CA LYS A 279 11.72 28.00 -7.19
C LYS A 279 13.15 27.51 -6.93
N ALA A 280 13.31 26.54 -6.03
CA ALA A 280 14.61 25.94 -5.72
C ALA A 280 15.19 25.23 -6.95
N LEU A 281 14.40 24.43 -7.64
CA LEU A 281 14.83 23.70 -8.83
C LEU A 281 15.26 24.66 -9.95
N ARG A 282 14.50 25.74 -10.18
CA ARG A 282 14.87 26.78 -11.17
C ARG A 282 16.21 27.45 -10.82
N ARG A 283 16.45 27.77 -9.54
CA ARG A 283 17.73 28.35 -9.10
C ARG A 283 18.90 27.41 -9.29
N ILE A 284 18.71 26.12 -9.02
CA ILE A 284 19.72 25.09 -9.23
C ILE A 284 20.04 24.93 -10.72
N SER A 285 19.01 24.88 -11.57
CA SER A 285 19.16 24.82 -13.02
C SER A 285 19.99 26.02 -13.54
N GLN A 286 19.62 27.24 -13.14
CA GLN A 286 20.36 28.46 -13.51
C GLN A 286 21.83 28.43 -13.07
N ARG A 287 22.12 27.94 -11.88
CA ARG A 287 23.49 27.86 -11.34
C ARG A 287 24.33 26.74 -11.92
N SER A 288 23.71 25.58 -12.15
CA SER A 288 24.39 24.42 -12.69
C SER A 288 24.57 24.48 -14.21
N GLY A 289 23.76 25.27 -14.90
CA GLY A 289 23.66 25.25 -16.35
C GLY A 289 22.91 24.01 -16.91
N VAL A 290 22.44 23.11 -16.02
CA VAL A 290 21.67 21.92 -16.42
C VAL A 290 20.20 22.31 -16.57
N PRO A 291 19.58 22.16 -17.75
CA PRO A 291 18.19 22.56 -17.99
C PRO A 291 17.22 21.66 -17.21
N ILE A 292 16.00 22.17 -16.96
CA ILE A 292 14.91 21.39 -16.39
C ILE A 292 14.15 20.71 -17.53
N SER A 293 13.83 19.43 -17.34
CA SER A 293 12.97 18.67 -18.28
C SER A 293 11.59 19.33 -18.40
N SER A 294 11.04 19.35 -19.62
CA SER A 294 9.66 19.76 -19.89
C SER A 294 8.61 18.78 -19.39
N ALA A 295 9.02 17.53 -19.09
CA ALA A 295 8.19 16.49 -18.49
C ALA A 295 8.64 16.22 -17.05
N ALA A 296 7.67 16.05 -16.14
CA ALA A 296 7.92 15.66 -14.76
C ALA A 296 8.09 14.14 -14.64
N LEU A 297 8.85 13.69 -13.62
CA LEU A 297 8.78 12.32 -13.13
C LEU A 297 7.81 12.27 -11.96
N VAL A 298 6.83 11.38 -12.05
CA VAL A 298 5.88 11.15 -10.95
C VAL A 298 6.60 10.33 -9.89
N ALA A 299 7.08 11.02 -8.87
CA ALA A 299 7.79 10.41 -7.75
C ALA A 299 6.82 9.83 -6.72
N GLU A 300 5.72 10.56 -6.46
CA GLU A 300 4.72 10.22 -5.45
C GLU A 300 3.40 9.81 -6.08
N GLY A 301 2.84 8.68 -5.59
CA GLY A 301 1.58 8.17 -6.09
C GLY A 301 1.63 7.78 -7.58
N LEU A 302 0.59 8.11 -8.32
CA LEU A 302 0.43 7.79 -9.74
C LEU A 302 0.06 9.05 -10.53
N ALA A 303 0.35 9.04 -11.83
CA ALA A 303 -0.16 10.07 -12.73
C ALA A 303 -1.71 10.06 -12.73
N ALA A 304 -2.31 11.21 -12.97
CA ALA A 304 -3.77 11.35 -12.97
C ALA A 304 -4.42 10.38 -13.96
N LYS A 305 -5.38 9.59 -13.47
CA LYS A 305 -6.12 8.57 -14.24
C LYS A 305 -5.26 7.44 -14.83
N ALA A 306 -4.00 7.31 -14.41
CA ALA A 306 -3.10 6.25 -14.86
C ALA A 306 -2.99 5.14 -13.82
N SER A 307 -2.70 3.92 -14.28
CA SER A 307 -2.31 2.79 -13.47
C SER A 307 -0.85 2.89 -13.03
N TYR A 308 -0.44 1.99 -12.14
CA TYR A 308 0.95 1.85 -11.74
C TYR A 308 1.87 1.59 -12.95
N VAL A 309 1.51 0.66 -13.82
CA VAL A 309 2.34 0.31 -15.00
C VAL A 309 2.41 1.46 -16.00
N GLU A 310 1.32 2.18 -16.26
CA GLU A 310 1.33 3.37 -17.13
C GLU A 310 2.21 4.49 -16.56
N THR A 311 2.09 4.76 -15.27
CA THR A 311 2.93 5.78 -14.61
C THR A 311 4.40 5.40 -14.66
N PHE A 312 4.72 4.15 -14.37
CA PHE A 312 6.09 3.67 -14.35
C PHE A 312 6.72 3.71 -15.74
N THR A 313 6.03 3.21 -16.77
CA THR A 313 6.54 3.24 -18.16
C THR A 313 6.73 4.67 -18.68
N ALA A 314 5.82 5.58 -18.33
CA ALA A 314 5.97 6.99 -18.66
C ALA A 314 7.20 7.62 -17.98
N ASN A 315 7.44 7.34 -16.70
CA ASN A 315 8.63 7.78 -15.97
C ASN A 315 9.92 7.26 -16.63
N VAL A 316 9.97 5.97 -16.97
CA VAL A 316 11.14 5.37 -17.62
C VAL A 316 11.43 6.05 -18.96
N CYS A 317 10.41 6.23 -19.81
CA CYS A 317 10.59 6.89 -21.10
C CYS A 317 11.01 8.36 -20.93
N THR A 318 10.39 9.08 -19.99
CA THR A 318 10.77 10.47 -19.69
C THR A 318 12.25 10.56 -19.27
N PHE A 319 12.69 9.64 -18.40
CA PHE A 319 14.09 9.60 -17.96
C PHE A 319 15.04 9.26 -19.12
N VAL A 320 14.76 8.20 -19.84
CA VAL A 320 15.65 7.69 -20.90
C VAL A 320 15.80 8.72 -22.03
N GLU A 321 14.69 9.29 -22.51
CA GLU A 321 14.70 10.31 -23.58
C GLU A 321 15.33 11.61 -23.09
N GLY A 322 15.06 12.04 -21.87
CA GLY A 322 15.70 13.22 -21.27
C GLY A 322 17.21 13.07 -21.14
N GLN A 323 17.72 11.87 -20.98
CA GLN A 323 19.16 11.54 -20.97
C GLN A 323 19.72 11.21 -22.38
N GLY A 324 18.90 11.34 -23.44
CA GLY A 324 19.30 11.18 -24.83
C GLY A 324 19.32 9.76 -25.35
N GLY A 325 18.64 8.84 -24.67
CA GLY A 325 18.35 7.50 -25.16
C GLY A 325 17.07 7.44 -25.97
N SER A 326 16.71 6.23 -26.39
CA SER A 326 15.44 5.93 -27.06
C SER A 326 14.57 5.01 -26.21
N CYS A 327 13.25 5.21 -26.23
CA CYS A 327 12.32 4.44 -25.44
C CYS A 327 11.29 3.70 -26.30
N ASP A 328 11.15 2.39 -26.10
CA ASP A 328 10.09 1.57 -26.70
C ASP A 328 8.75 1.84 -25.99
N ARG A 329 8.09 2.91 -26.41
CA ARG A 329 6.78 3.32 -25.87
C ARG A 329 5.68 2.30 -26.19
N ALA A 330 5.77 1.60 -27.35
CA ALA A 330 4.79 0.59 -27.76
C ALA A 330 4.82 -0.62 -26.82
N GLY A 331 6.02 -1.11 -26.47
CA GLY A 331 6.20 -2.17 -25.46
C GLY A 331 5.69 -1.75 -24.09
N GLY A 332 5.95 -0.52 -23.67
CA GLY A 332 5.40 0.03 -22.43
C GLY A 332 3.86 0.04 -22.41
N GLN A 333 3.22 0.47 -23.50
CA GLN A 333 1.77 0.43 -23.65
C GLN A 333 1.19 -0.99 -23.66
N GLN A 334 1.92 -1.95 -24.23
CA GLN A 334 1.50 -3.35 -24.20
C GLN A 334 1.49 -3.91 -22.77
N LEU A 335 2.50 -3.58 -21.96
CA LEU A 335 2.52 -3.95 -20.54
C LEU A 335 1.36 -3.32 -19.77
N ALA A 336 1.05 -2.04 -20.03
CA ALA A 336 -0.08 -1.35 -19.42
C ALA A 336 -1.43 -2.01 -19.78
N ARG A 337 -1.63 -2.41 -21.04
CA ARG A 337 -2.83 -3.16 -21.46
C ARG A 337 -2.94 -4.51 -20.75
N ARG A 338 -1.82 -5.24 -20.63
CA ARG A 338 -1.79 -6.52 -19.89
C ARG A 338 -2.15 -6.32 -18.41
N TRP A 339 -1.67 -5.23 -17.79
CA TRP A 339 -2.02 -4.87 -16.42
C TRP A 339 -3.52 -4.60 -16.28
N ALA A 340 -4.08 -3.78 -17.16
CA ALA A 340 -5.50 -3.47 -17.16
C ALA A 340 -6.41 -4.70 -17.37
N ALA A 341 -5.96 -5.70 -18.11
CA ALA A 341 -6.70 -6.93 -18.40
C ALA A 341 -6.77 -7.94 -17.22
N ILE A 342 -6.08 -7.67 -16.10
CA ILE A 342 -6.12 -8.54 -14.91
C ILE A 342 -7.42 -8.34 -14.11
N ARG A 343 -8.03 -7.17 -14.19
CA ARG A 343 -9.26 -6.78 -13.49
C ARG A 343 -10.51 -7.50 -13.98
#